data_e366474c8359de8d276f3b73df085caf
#
_entry.id   e366474c8359de8d276f3b73df085caf
#
_cell.length_a   1.000
_cell.length_b   1.000
_cell.length_c   1.000
_cell.angle_alpha   90.00
_cell.angle_beta   90.00
_cell.angle_gamma   90.00
#
_symmetry.space_group_name_H-M   'P 1'
#
loop_
_entity.id
_entity.type
_entity.pdbx_description
1 polymer ?
#
loop_
_entity_poly.entity_id
_entity_poly.type
_entity_poly.pdbx_seq_one_letter_code
_entity_poly.pdbx_strand_id
1 'polypeptide(L)' 'MTGKIARVTDRGFGFITPEDGQKDVFFHAKDLNDVEFNDLKEGETVTFDIVDGPKGPAAANVSRA' A
#
# COMPACT_ATOMS: atom_id res chain seq x y z
N MET A 1 -5.61 7.89 4.99
CA MET A 1 -4.74 7.17 5.92
C MET A 1 -3.32 7.19 5.41
N THR A 2 -2.34 7.29 6.27
CA THR A 2 -0.94 7.39 5.88
C THR A 2 -0.16 6.20 6.44
N GLY A 3 0.83 5.74 5.68
CA GLY A 3 1.70 4.67 6.11
C GLY A 3 2.96 4.64 5.28
N LYS A 4 3.79 3.65 5.53
CA LYS A 4 5.03 3.47 4.79
C LYS A 4 5.04 2.12 4.08
N ILE A 5 5.65 2.10 2.91
CA ILE A 5 5.82 0.86 2.16
C ILE A 5 6.74 -0.07 2.95
N ALA A 6 6.20 -1.18 3.42
CA ALA A 6 6.98 -2.17 4.15
C ALA A 6 7.67 -3.13 3.19
N ARG A 7 7.00 -3.48 2.10
CA ARG A 7 7.54 -4.43 1.15
C ARG A 7 6.91 -4.22 -0.22
N VAL A 8 7.71 -4.39 -1.26
CA VAL A 8 7.25 -4.36 -2.65
C VAL A 8 7.82 -5.60 -3.32
N THR A 9 6.98 -6.35 -4.00
CA THR A 9 7.42 -7.55 -4.73
C THR A 9 7.37 -7.29 -6.23
N ASP A 10 8.11 -8.06 -6.98
CA ASP A 10 8.11 -7.96 -8.44
C ASP A 10 6.89 -8.64 -9.07
N ARG A 11 5.98 -9.15 -8.26
CA ARG A 11 4.75 -9.79 -8.74
C ARG A 11 3.57 -8.83 -8.84
N GLY A 12 3.79 -7.55 -8.56
CA GLY A 12 2.75 -6.55 -8.69
C GLY A 12 1.93 -6.31 -7.42
N PHE A 13 2.46 -6.65 -6.27
CA PHE A 13 1.79 -6.37 -4.99
C PHE A 13 2.82 -6.03 -3.92
N GLY A 14 2.33 -5.53 -2.80
CA GLY A 14 3.19 -5.19 -1.69
C GLY A 14 2.39 -5.01 -0.42
N PHE A 15 3.07 -4.52 0.61
CA PHE A 15 2.46 -4.29 1.92
C PHE A 15 2.81 -2.89 2.40
N ILE A 16 1.85 -2.28 3.10
CA ILE A 16 2.00 -0.96 3.70
C ILE A 16 1.82 -1.12 5.20
N THR A 17 2.73 -0.51 5.99
CA THR A 17 2.60 -0.45 7.43
C THR A 17 1.93 0.87 7.79
N PRO A 18 0.69 0.86 8.28
CA PRO A 18 0.02 2.10 8.70
C PRO A 18 0.76 2.79 9.83
N GLU A 19 0.72 4.12 9.85
CA GLU A 19 1.40 4.89 10.90
C GLU A 19 0.76 4.71 12.28
N ASP A 20 -0.50 4.29 12.33
CA ASP A 20 -1.20 4.09 13.59
C ASP A 20 -0.85 2.78 14.30
N GLY A 21 0.11 2.03 13.77
CA GLY A 21 0.59 0.81 14.40
C GLY A 21 -0.24 -0.43 14.12
N GLN A 22 -1.20 -0.34 13.23
CA GLN A 22 -1.97 -1.51 12.84
C GLN A 22 -1.12 -2.47 12.01
N LYS A 23 -1.66 -3.67 11.79
CA LYS A 23 -0.97 -4.67 10.98
C LYS A 23 -0.80 -4.18 9.54
N ASP A 24 0.23 -4.70 8.88
CA ASP A 24 0.47 -4.38 7.48
C ASP A 24 -0.76 -4.69 6.63
N VAL A 25 -1.04 -3.82 5.67
CA VAL A 25 -2.14 -4.02 4.74
C VAL A 25 -1.58 -4.34 3.36
N PHE A 26 -2.26 -5.23 2.68
CA PHE A 26 -1.90 -5.65 1.33
C PHE A 26 -2.35 -4.58 0.33
N PHE A 27 -1.55 -4.35 -0.71
CA PHE A 27 -2.00 -3.54 -1.85
C PHE A 27 -1.52 -4.19 -3.14
N HIS A 28 -2.27 -3.97 -4.21
CA HIS A 28 -1.95 -4.47 -5.54
C HIS A 28 -1.61 -3.29 -6.45
N ALA A 29 -0.86 -3.55 -7.51
CA ALA A 29 -0.51 -2.50 -8.48
C ALA A 29 -1.75 -1.80 -9.04
N LYS A 30 -2.88 -2.49 -9.12
CA LYS A 30 -4.15 -1.92 -9.58
C LYS A 30 -4.77 -0.95 -8.59
N ASP A 31 -4.34 -0.99 -7.34
CA ASP A 31 -4.86 -0.12 -6.28
C ASP A 31 -4.12 1.21 -6.20
N LEU A 32 -3.13 1.41 -7.05
CA LEU A 32 -2.36 2.64 -7.07
C LEU A 32 -3.11 3.74 -7.82
N ASN A 33 -2.97 4.95 -7.32
CA ASN A 33 -3.57 6.14 -7.91
C ASN A 33 -2.47 7.18 -8.12
N ASP A 34 -2.26 7.59 -9.36
CA ASP A 34 -1.24 8.57 -9.74
C ASP A 34 0.20 8.15 -9.44
N VAL A 35 0.43 6.87 -9.17
CA VAL A 35 1.75 6.34 -8.87
C VAL A 35 1.93 5.04 -9.64
N GLU A 36 3.10 4.87 -10.24
CA GLU A 36 3.45 3.61 -10.88
C GLU A 36 4.05 2.66 -9.87
N PHE A 37 3.68 1.40 -9.96
CA PHE A 37 4.17 0.39 -9.03
C PHE A 37 5.70 0.33 -9.02
N ASN A 38 6.33 0.46 -10.18
CA ASN A 38 7.78 0.40 -10.28
C ASN A 38 8.49 1.58 -9.64
N ASP A 39 7.78 2.65 -9.36
CA ASP A 39 8.34 3.82 -8.68
C ASP A 39 8.25 3.75 -7.17
N LEU A 40 7.55 2.76 -6.65
CA LEU A 40 7.41 2.59 -5.20
C LEU A 40 8.63 1.86 -4.64
N LYS A 41 9.11 2.35 -3.51
CA LYS A 41 10.25 1.75 -2.82
C LYS A 41 9.91 1.53 -1.35
N GLU A 42 10.55 0.55 -0.75
CA GLU A 42 10.40 0.30 0.68
C GLU A 42 10.81 1.53 1.48
N GLY A 43 10.01 1.83 2.51
CA GLY A 43 10.23 3.00 3.35
C GLY A 43 9.58 4.28 2.84
N GLU A 44 9.00 4.26 1.65
CA GLU A 44 8.35 5.44 1.10
C GLU A 44 7.01 5.69 1.80
N THR A 45 6.71 6.96 2.07
CA THR A 45 5.44 7.35 2.70
C THR A 45 4.36 7.49 1.65
N VAL A 46 3.21 6.87 1.92
CA VAL A 46 2.07 6.89 1.00
C VAL A 46 0.79 7.15 1.76
N THR A 47 -0.22 7.61 1.03
CA THR A 47 -1.60 7.71 1.55
C THR A 47 -2.44 6.64 0.90
N PHE A 48 -3.45 6.16 1.60
CA PHE A 48 -4.29 5.09 1.11
C PHE A 48 -5.58 5.00 1.90
N ASP A 49 -6.56 4.27 1.36
CA ASP A 49 -7.79 3.92 2.05
C ASP A 49 -7.77 2.44 2.37
N ILE A 50 -8.38 2.05 3.48
CA ILE A 50 -8.51 0.63 3.82
C ILE A 50 -9.87 0.14 3.36
N VAL A 51 -9.86 -0.98 2.65
CA VAL A 51 -11.09 -1.66 2.20
C VAL A 51 -11.02 -3.11 2.65
N ASP A 52 -12.19 -3.68 2.93
CA ASP A 52 -12.26 -5.10 3.27
C ASP A 52 -12.26 -5.92 2.00
N GLY A 53 -11.26 -6.78 1.88
CA GLY A 53 -11.16 -7.69 0.74
C GLY A 53 -11.41 -9.13 1.16
N PRO A 54 -11.43 -10.05 0.18
CA PRO A 54 -11.65 -11.47 0.47
C PRO A 54 -10.60 -12.08 1.39
N LYS A 55 -9.42 -11.51 1.42
CA LYS A 55 -8.31 -12.00 2.22
C LYS A 55 -8.03 -11.14 3.46
N GLY A 56 -8.92 -10.19 3.77
CA GLY A 56 -8.76 -9.26 4.88
C GLY A 56 -8.59 -7.83 4.41
N PRO A 57 -8.14 -6.94 5.30
CA PRO A 57 -7.97 -5.53 4.94
C PRO A 57 -6.94 -5.36 3.81
N ALA A 58 -7.26 -4.48 2.87
CA ALA A 58 -6.36 -4.13 1.78
C ALA A 58 -6.35 -2.63 1.59
N ALA A 59 -5.26 -2.11 1.03
CA ALA A 59 -5.17 -0.69 0.71
C ALA A 59 -5.71 -0.42 -0.69
N ALA A 60 -6.41 0.69 -0.84
CA ALA A 60 -6.92 1.14 -2.13
C ALA A 60 -6.57 2.62 -2.29
N ASN A 61 -6.62 3.11 -3.52
CA ASN A 61 -6.32 4.51 -3.84
C ASN A 61 -4.96 4.94 -3.27
N VAL A 62 -3.96 4.10 -3.42
CA VAL A 62 -2.62 4.36 -2.88
C VAL A 62 -1.97 5.46 -3.69
N SER A 63 -1.50 6.50 -3.00
CA SER A 63 -0.82 7.64 -3.62
C SER A 63 0.39 8.02 -2.77
N ARG A 64 1.34 8.73 -3.37
CA ARG A 64 2.44 9.28 -2.60
C ARG A 64 1.93 10.38 -1.68
N ALA A 65 2.45 10.39 -0.49
CA ALA A 65 2.12 11.44 0.47
C ALA A 65 2.81 12.75 0.10
#